data_f7d7e07d2b0aaee21bc20f7611bfea15
#
_entry.id   f7d7e07d2b0aaee21bc20f7611bfea15
#
_cell.length_a   1.000
_cell.length_b   1.000
_cell.length_c   1.000
_cell.angle_alpha   90.00
_cell.angle_beta   90.00
_cell.angle_gamma   90.00
#
_symmetry.space_group_name_H-M   'P 1'
#
loop_
_entity.id
_entity.type
_entity.pdbx_description
1 polymer ?
#
loop_
_entity_poly.entity_id
_entity_poly.type
_entity_poly.pdbx_seq_one_letter_code
_entity_poly.pdbx_strand_id
1 'polypeptide(L)'
;MCGQFTVSRDPFEAIARIRGLMPDRNAVFQPRYNVAPTQRVLAIINDDKCSARELRWGLIPPWVADLAKMKLTTPSYRSGVRSKRAAIPANGFFEWKKSRDGSKTPDWIHLKSDDVFFFAGL
;
A
#
# COMPACT_ATOMS: atom_id res chain seq x y z
N MET A 1 -8.18 3.63 -10.24
CA MET A 1 -7.18 3.80 -9.16
C MET A 1 -7.65 2.98 -7.98
N CYS A 2 -6.83 2.02 -7.56
CA CYS A 2 -7.13 1.13 -6.44
C CYS A 2 -7.28 1.96 -5.15
N GLY A 3 -8.46 1.94 -4.53
CA GLY A 3 -8.73 2.62 -3.26
C GLY A 3 -8.66 1.70 -2.04
N GLN A 4 -8.49 0.39 -2.25
CA GLN A 4 -8.47 -0.63 -1.20
C GLN A 4 -7.67 -1.84 -1.65
N PHE A 5 -6.91 -2.44 -0.72
CA PHE A 5 -6.12 -3.64 -1.03
C PHE A 5 -6.08 -4.62 0.15
N THR A 6 -5.55 -5.79 -0.11
CA THR A 6 -5.39 -6.86 0.89
C THR A 6 -3.92 -7.14 1.15
N VAL A 7 -3.59 -7.44 2.41
CA VAL A 7 -2.34 -8.06 2.85
C VAL A 7 -2.75 -9.22 3.75
N SER A 8 -3.29 -10.28 3.16
CA SER A 8 -3.76 -11.46 3.89
C SER A 8 -2.74 -12.58 3.95
N ARG A 9 -1.66 -12.47 3.16
CA ARG A 9 -0.49 -13.35 3.18
C ARG A 9 0.67 -12.66 3.88
N ASP A 10 1.45 -13.44 4.62
CA ASP A 10 2.64 -12.92 5.29
C ASP A 10 3.64 -12.38 4.24
N PRO A 11 3.97 -11.07 4.29
CA PRO A 11 4.86 -10.46 3.32
C PRO A 11 6.35 -10.61 3.66
N PHE A 12 6.70 -11.13 4.82
CA PHE A 12 8.07 -11.08 5.32
C PHE A 12 9.05 -11.88 4.47
N GLU A 13 8.64 -13.02 3.93
CA GLU A 13 9.49 -13.78 3.01
C GLU A 13 9.72 -13.02 1.70
N ALA A 14 8.69 -12.41 1.14
CA ALA A 14 8.81 -11.59 -0.07
C ALA A 14 9.68 -10.35 0.16
N ILE A 15 9.56 -9.72 1.34
CA ILE A 15 10.39 -8.59 1.75
C ILE A 15 11.86 -9.02 1.90
N ALA A 16 12.14 -10.16 2.51
CA ALA A 16 13.49 -10.66 2.70
C ALA A 16 14.23 -10.95 1.37
N ARG A 17 13.50 -11.23 0.30
CA ARG A 17 14.05 -11.37 -1.05
C ARG A 17 14.50 -10.04 -1.67
N ILE A 18 14.01 -8.91 -1.16
CA ILE A 18 14.39 -7.57 -1.62
C ILE A 18 15.65 -7.14 -0.88
N ARG A 19 16.82 -7.21 -1.55
CA ARG A 19 18.12 -6.76 -1.02
C ARG A 19 18.53 -7.35 0.34
N GLY A 20 18.03 -8.53 0.69
CA GLY A 20 18.38 -9.15 1.97
C GLY A 20 17.86 -8.41 3.19
N LEU A 21 16.76 -7.66 3.06
CA LEU A 21 16.05 -7.08 4.19
C LEU A 21 15.64 -8.21 5.12
N MET A 22 16.17 -8.17 6.35
CA MET A 22 15.71 -9.06 7.40
C MET A 22 14.55 -8.39 8.12
N PRO A 23 13.32 -8.88 7.96
CA PRO A 23 12.21 -8.40 8.78
C PRO A 23 12.52 -8.67 10.26
N ASP A 24 11.99 -7.82 11.13
CA ASP A 24 12.06 -8.07 12.56
C ASP A 24 11.42 -9.43 12.84
N ARG A 25 12.24 -10.38 13.37
CA ARG A 25 11.81 -11.75 13.67
C ARG A 25 10.73 -11.81 14.75
N ASN A 26 10.53 -10.73 15.51
CA ASN A 26 9.51 -10.62 16.54
C ASN A 26 8.22 -9.95 16.00
N ALA A 27 8.22 -9.50 14.75
CA ALA A 27 7.03 -8.90 14.16
C ALA A 27 5.97 -9.98 13.91
N VAL A 28 4.84 -9.86 14.57
CA VAL A 28 3.69 -10.73 14.36
C VAL A 28 2.87 -10.18 13.20
N PHE A 29 2.78 -10.96 12.13
CA PHE A 29 1.94 -10.62 11.00
C PHE A 29 0.45 -10.82 11.36
N GLN A 30 -0.36 -9.82 11.06
CA GLN A 30 -1.82 -9.91 11.15
C GLN A 30 -2.43 -9.73 9.76
N PRO A 31 -3.18 -10.71 9.25
CA PRO A 31 -3.86 -10.60 7.96
C PRO A 31 -4.81 -9.43 7.90
N ARG A 32 -4.77 -8.67 6.81
CA ARG A 32 -5.66 -7.53 6.57
C ARG A 32 -6.35 -7.68 5.22
N TYR A 33 -7.67 -7.77 5.25
CA TYR A 33 -8.50 -8.04 4.07
C TYR A 33 -9.09 -6.78 3.43
N ASN A 34 -8.96 -5.64 4.08
CA ASN A 34 -9.44 -4.37 3.55
C ASN A 34 -8.60 -3.21 4.12
N VAL A 35 -7.49 -2.94 3.47
CA VAL A 35 -6.66 -1.78 3.77
C VAL A 35 -7.15 -0.60 2.95
N ALA A 36 -7.53 0.48 3.62
CA ALA A 36 -8.07 1.69 3.00
C ALA A 36 -7.14 2.89 3.22
N PRO A 37 -7.26 3.95 2.41
CA PRO A 37 -6.55 5.20 2.64
C PRO A 37 -6.70 5.71 4.07
N THR A 38 -5.70 6.40 4.57
CA THR A 38 -5.52 6.90 5.94
C THR A 38 -5.06 5.87 6.98
N GLN A 39 -5.13 4.60 6.69
CA GLN A 39 -4.61 3.55 7.56
C GLN A 39 -3.08 3.42 7.47
N ARG A 40 -2.48 2.84 8.51
CA ARG A 40 -1.05 2.51 8.49
C ARG A 40 -0.83 1.25 7.67
N VAL A 41 0.23 1.25 6.88
CA VAL A 41 0.63 0.13 6.01
C VAL A 41 2.12 -0.10 6.14
N LEU A 42 2.53 -1.34 6.07
CA LEU A 42 3.94 -1.70 5.94
C LEU A 42 4.44 -1.22 4.58
N ALA A 43 5.57 -0.53 4.57
CA ALA A 43 6.23 -0.06 3.36
C ALA A 43 7.74 -0.24 3.48
N ILE A 44 8.37 -0.62 2.38
CA ILE A 44 9.82 -0.63 2.25
C ILE A 44 10.20 0.68 1.59
N ILE A 45 10.93 1.52 2.31
CA ILE A 45 11.34 2.83 1.81
C ILE A 45 12.77 2.77 1.26
N ASN A 46 13.01 3.55 0.21
CA ASN A 46 14.34 3.68 -0.39
C ASN A 46 15.16 4.74 0.37
N ASP A 47 15.46 4.46 1.63
CA ASP A 47 16.48 5.17 2.40
C ASP A 47 17.85 4.47 2.23
N ASP A 48 18.90 5.01 2.85
CA ASP A 48 20.27 4.48 2.75
C ASP A 48 20.36 3.00 3.15
N LYS A 49 19.46 2.53 4.01
CA LYS A 49 19.42 1.16 4.55
C LYS A 49 18.33 0.30 3.92
N CYS A 50 17.49 0.88 3.06
CA CYS A 50 16.32 0.20 2.49
C CYS A 50 15.43 -0.41 3.58
N SER A 51 14.90 0.42 4.48
CA SER A 51 14.22 -0.02 5.70
C SER A 51 12.73 -0.30 5.51
N ALA A 52 12.21 -1.29 6.25
CA ALA A 52 10.78 -1.55 6.35
C ALA A 52 10.18 -0.73 7.49
N ARG A 53 9.14 0.04 7.21
CA ARG A 53 8.45 0.91 8.20
C ARG A 53 6.95 0.91 8.00
N GLU A 54 6.23 1.18 9.07
CA GLU A 54 4.81 1.51 8.98
C GLU A 54 4.62 2.97 8.59
N LEU A 55 3.98 3.19 7.44
CA LEU A 55 3.64 4.51 6.94
C LEU A 55 2.11 4.66 6.86
N ARG A 56 1.63 5.89 7.00
CA ARG A 56 0.22 6.19 6.74
C ARG A 56 -0.02 6.26 5.23
N TRP A 57 -1.00 5.50 4.76
CA TRP A 57 -1.40 5.56 3.36
C TRP A 57 -2.18 6.83 3.05
N GLY A 58 -1.69 7.61 2.13
CA GLY A 58 -2.27 8.86 1.66
C GLY A 58 -1.35 10.05 1.90
N LEU A 59 -1.21 10.89 0.88
CA LEU A 59 -0.43 12.11 0.99
C LEU A 59 -1.17 13.12 1.86
N ILE A 60 -0.47 13.65 2.85
CA ILE A 60 -0.92 14.80 3.64
C ILE A 60 -0.12 16.00 3.16
N PRO A 61 -0.75 16.94 2.42
CA PRO A 61 -0.07 18.17 2.03
C PRO A 61 0.33 18.99 3.27
N PRO A 62 1.50 19.66 3.27
CA PRO A 62 2.01 20.37 4.45
C PRO A 62 1.13 21.54 4.92
N TRP A 63 0.22 22.02 4.08
CA TRP A 63 -0.72 23.09 4.41
C TRP A 63 -2.03 22.61 5.03
N VAL A 64 -2.22 21.30 5.20
CA VAL A 64 -3.44 20.73 5.80
C VAL A 64 -3.30 20.73 7.30
N ALA A 65 -4.05 21.61 7.97
CA ALA A 65 -4.10 21.68 9.44
C ALA A 65 -5.08 20.66 10.06
N ASP A 66 -6.14 20.28 9.33
CA ASP A 66 -7.17 19.36 9.82
C ASP A 66 -7.34 18.17 8.86
N LEU A 67 -6.90 17.00 9.32
CA LEU A 67 -6.95 15.75 8.55
C LEU A 67 -8.38 15.24 8.32
N ALA A 68 -9.33 15.59 9.19
CA ALA A 68 -10.71 15.14 9.07
C ALA A 68 -11.45 15.81 7.89
N LYS A 69 -11.01 17.01 7.51
CA LYS A 69 -11.56 17.79 6.39
C LYS A 69 -10.83 17.57 5.07
N MET A 70 -9.77 16.76 5.07
CA MET A 70 -8.96 16.53 3.89
C MET A 70 -9.69 15.65 2.88
N LYS A 71 -9.97 16.20 1.69
CA LYS A 71 -10.28 15.37 0.52
C LYS A 71 -8.99 14.73 0.03
N LEU A 72 -8.96 13.39 -0.06
CA LEU A 72 -7.84 12.67 -0.65
C LEU A 72 -7.73 13.06 -2.13
N THR A 73 -6.89 14.04 -2.41
CA THR A 73 -6.59 14.46 -3.78
C THR A 73 -5.40 13.70 -4.29
N THR A 74 -5.41 13.40 -5.58
CA THR A 74 -4.25 12.81 -6.26
C THR A 74 -3.12 13.84 -6.26
N PRO A 75 -1.99 13.58 -5.61
CA PRO A 75 -0.93 14.57 -5.52
C PRO A 75 -0.19 14.74 -6.85
N SER A 76 0.46 15.88 -6.97
CA SER A 76 1.47 16.09 -8.01
C SER A 76 2.72 15.26 -7.64
N TYR A 77 2.89 14.14 -8.33
CA TYR A 77 3.93 13.13 -8.04
C TYR A 77 5.37 13.57 -8.32
N ARG A 78 5.59 14.72 -8.96
CA ARG A 78 6.88 15.08 -9.54
C ARG A 78 8.04 15.19 -8.56
N SER A 79 7.82 15.70 -7.36
CA SER A 79 8.90 15.83 -6.36
C SER A 79 9.16 14.52 -5.58
N GLY A 80 8.11 13.74 -5.32
CA GLY A 80 8.21 12.47 -4.57
C GLY A 80 8.90 11.37 -5.36
N VAL A 81 8.72 11.32 -6.68
CA VAL A 81 9.29 10.26 -7.55
C VAL A 81 10.82 10.18 -7.48
N ARG A 82 11.49 11.28 -7.22
CA ARG A 82 12.97 11.29 -7.18
C ARG A 82 13.57 10.80 -5.88
N SER A 83 12.91 11.04 -4.73
CA SER A 83 13.53 10.84 -3.41
C SER A 83 12.70 10.02 -2.41
N LYS A 84 11.39 9.90 -2.62
CA LYS A 84 10.46 9.26 -1.66
C LYS A 84 9.74 8.08 -2.31
N ARG A 85 10.50 7.04 -2.67
CA ARG A 85 9.93 5.83 -3.25
C ARG A 85 9.76 4.76 -2.18
N ALA A 86 8.63 4.04 -2.27
CA ALA A 86 8.32 2.94 -1.38
C ALA A 86 7.80 1.74 -2.18
N ALA A 87 8.00 0.54 -1.65
CA ALA A 87 7.36 -0.68 -2.10
C ALA A 87 6.39 -1.14 -1.01
N ILE A 88 5.12 -1.28 -1.34
CA ILE A 88 4.05 -1.63 -0.40
C ILE A 88 3.59 -3.04 -0.70
N PRO A 89 3.79 -4.02 0.21
CA PRO A 89 3.37 -5.39 -0.02
C PRO A 89 1.85 -5.53 -0.04
N ALA A 90 1.36 -6.34 -0.95
CA ALA A 90 -0.05 -6.70 -1.10
C ALA A 90 -0.18 -8.09 -1.72
N ASN A 91 -1.31 -8.77 -1.54
CA ASN A 91 -1.63 -9.97 -2.29
C ASN A 91 -2.92 -9.83 -3.13
N GLY A 92 -3.59 -8.70 -3.08
CA GLY A 92 -4.74 -8.38 -3.91
C GLY A 92 -5.22 -6.95 -3.70
N PHE A 93 -6.05 -6.48 -4.59
CA PHE A 93 -6.68 -5.16 -4.50
C PHE A 93 -8.08 -5.17 -5.07
N PHE A 94 -8.89 -4.19 -4.70
CA PHE A 94 -10.27 -4.06 -5.16
C PHE A 94 -10.39 -3.00 -6.24
N GLU A 95 -11.07 -3.35 -7.33
CA GLU A 95 -11.57 -2.42 -8.35
C GLU A 95 -13.08 -2.57 -8.49
N TRP A 96 -13.74 -1.48 -8.85
CA TRP A 96 -15.19 -1.41 -8.90
C TRP A 96 -15.67 -1.52 -10.33
N LYS A 97 -16.22 -2.68 -10.68
CA LYS A 97 -16.84 -2.91 -11.98
C LYS A 97 -18.22 -2.27 -12.02
N LYS A 98 -18.43 -1.41 -13.00
CA LYS A 98 -19.75 -0.80 -13.26
C LYS A 98 -20.59 -1.73 -14.14
N SER A 99 -21.78 -2.10 -13.68
CA SER A 99 -22.76 -2.87 -14.43
C SER A 99 -23.58 -1.96 -15.35
N ARG A 100 -24.33 -2.57 -16.29
CA ARG A 100 -25.17 -1.83 -17.24
C ARG A 100 -26.32 -1.04 -16.57
N ASP A 101 -26.79 -1.51 -15.44
CA ASP A 101 -27.82 -0.85 -14.59
C ASP A 101 -27.28 0.29 -13.72
N GLY A 102 -25.96 0.56 -13.81
CA GLY A 102 -25.30 1.61 -13.02
C GLY A 102 -24.82 1.17 -11.64
N SER A 103 -25.13 -0.05 -11.21
CA SER A 103 -24.59 -0.61 -9.96
C SER A 103 -23.07 -0.82 -10.05
N LYS A 104 -22.41 -0.84 -8.89
CA LYS A 104 -20.98 -1.11 -8.81
C LYS A 104 -20.74 -2.31 -7.92
N THR A 105 -20.01 -3.29 -8.45
CA THR A 105 -19.61 -4.49 -7.73
C THR A 105 -18.09 -4.48 -7.54
N PRO A 106 -17.57 -4.74 -6.34
CA PRO A 106 -16.13 -4.86 -6.14
C PRO A 106 -15.63 -6.19 -6.71
N ASP A 107 -14.61 -6.12 -7.55
CA ASP A 107 -13.85 -7.28 -8.01
C ASP A 107 -12.52 -7.31 -7.25
N TRP A 108 -12.17 -8.44 -6.65
CA TRP A 108 -10.88 -8.65 -6.02
C TRP A 108 -9.89 -9.20 -7.06
N ILE A 109 -8.88 -8.41 -7.34
CA ILE A 109 -7.84 -8.70 -8.34
C ILE A 109 -6.59 -9.17 -7.60
N HIS A 110 -6.09 -10.34 -7.93
CA HIS A 110 -4.93 -10.96 -7.32
C HIS A 110 -4.15 -11.82 -8.32
N LEU A 111 -2.93 -12.23 -7.97
CA LEU A 111 -2.17 -13.19 -8.76
C LEU A 111 -2.80 -14.58 -8.64
N LYS A 112 -2.72 -15.39 -9.71
CA LYS A 112 -3.23 -16.78 -9.68
C LYS A 112 -2.55 -17.64 -8.62
N SER A 113 -1.29 -17.37 -8.32
CA SER A 113 -0.50 -18.03 -7.27
C SER A 113 -0.86 -17.58 -5.86
N ASP A 114 -1.68 -16.51 -5.71
CA ASP A 114 -1.95 -15.82 -4.44
C ASP A 114 -0.68 -15.32 -3.72
N ASP A 115 0.38 -15.10 -4.49
CA ASP A 115 1.66 -14.59 -3.97
C ASP A 115 1.57 -13.11 -3.63
N VAL A 116 2.47 -12.68 -2.73
CA VAL A 116 2.67 -11.27 -2.43
C VAL A 116 3.37 -10.58 -3.59
N PHE A 117 2.84 -9.44 -4.00
CA PHE A 117 3.44 -8.49 -4.93
C PHE A 117 3.60 -7.12 -4.26
N PHE A 118 4.20 -6.16 -4.96
CA PHE A 118 4.45 -4.85 -4.38
C PHE A 118 3.85 -3.74 -5.26
N PHE A 119 3.12 -2.84 -4.61
CA PHE A 119 2.77 -1.57 -5.23
C PHE A 119 3.94 -0.60 -5.18
N ALA A 120 4.13 0.16 -6.26
CA ALA A 120 5.01 1.31 -6.25
C ALA A 120 4.32 2.46 -5.51
N GLY A 121 4.92 2.92 -4.42
CA GLY A 121 4.46 4.03 -3.58
C GLY A 121 5.41 5.23 -3.61
N LEU A 122 4.90 6.38 -3.21
CA LEU A 122 5.62 7.66 -3.09
C LEU A 122 5.34 8.28 -1.73
#